data_3a1235906c5acd3cb9e281d78671e103
#
_entry.id   3a1235906c5acd3cb9e281d78671e103
#
_cell.length_a   1.000
_cell.length_b   1.000
_cell.length_c   1.000
_cell.angle_alpha   90.00
_cell.angle_beta   90.00
_cell.angle_gamma   90.00
#
_symmetry.space_group_name_H-M   'P 1'
#
loop_
_entity.id
_entity.type
_entity.pdbx_description
1 polymer ?
#
loop_
_entity_poly.entity_id
_entity_poly.type
_entity_poly.pdbx_seq_one_letter_code
_entity_poly.pdbx_strand_id
1 'polypeptide(L)'
;MVLADVMKRWQVLRGREAILCTGTDEHGLKIQQAAQKAGVEPQAFCDRGAKVFKSLAQRANISYDHFVRTSDKSHKDAVEYAWTVLQERGYIYRSKHEGWYAVSDEAFYPDSAVHLILDPSTGRKLMVSKETNNEVQWSSEDNYHFRLSAFRDRLLEFYKENPTWITPAHRMKSVIAAVEEGLEDLSVSRPYERLKWAVRVPTDSSQSMYVWLDALLNYATKAGYPWPPGSQDQGFWPADIHVIGKDIVRFHCIYWPAFLMALDLPMPKKIMTHAHWTMDDRKMSKSIGNVVNPFWAMDRFSEEIMRYFLIHHGGLEDDSNYDNSYIVGRYKNDLQDRLGNLASRVIQSSVYEPKAAKEMYAGKADVLEKDCLECQMEVPERIRVAQNREVNWNMDKYRKMLTALPQSANEQFENMAPNKALHTIISSIFAANAFLQNHEPWKILKRLKKEKDMDPVERDLLARRLSCTLFLMLETLRIVGIMLQPFMPEKAGELLDMLQVEQGKRMFQDTQLCSDSTYCAESGDKVKLLFPPLANVD
;
A
#
# COMPACT_ATOMS: atom_id res chain seq x y z
N MET A 1 2.81 -2.62 5.77
CA MET A 1 3.66 -3.49 4.93
C MET A 1 3.05 -3.77 3.56
N VAL A 2 1.83 -4.34 3.43
CA VAL A 2 1.21 -4.64 2.12
C VAL A 2 1.18 -3.42 1.19
N LEU A 3 0.75 -2.25 1.69
CA LEU A 3 0.70 -1.02 0.90
C LEU A 3 2.06 -0.63 0.31
N ALA A 4 3.12 -0.66 1.13
CA ALA A 4 4.48 -0.35 0.70
C ALA A 4 5.02 -1.39 -0.30
N ASP A 5 4.71 -2.68 -0.09
CA ASP A 5 5.07 -3.77 -1.00
C ASP A 5 4.38 -3.62 -2.36
N VAL A 6 3.10 -3.25 -2.40
CA VAL A 6 2.38 -2.98 -3.64
C VAL A 6 3.01 -1.81 -4.41
N MET A 7 3.38 -0.73 -3.71
CA MET A 7 4.10 0.40 -4.32
C MET A 7 5.44 -0.03 -4.92
N LYS A 8 6.23 -0.82 -4.19
CA LYS A 8 7.49 -1.38 -4.69
C LYS A 8 7.26 -2.27 -5.92
N ARG A 9 6.36 -3.27 -5.81
CA ARG A 9 6.10 -4.22 -6.90
C ARG A 9 5.60 -3.55 -8.16
N TRP A 10 4.86 -2.45 -8.04
CA TRP A 10 4.46 -1.65 -9.20
C TRP A 10 5.66 -1.02 -9.91
N GLN A 11 6.64 -0.50 -9.18
CA GLN A 11 7.86 0.04 -9.79
C GLN A 11 8.69 -1.07 -10.46
N VAL A 12 8.81 -2.24 -9.81
CA VAL A 12 9.47 -3.41 -10.41
C VAL A 12 8.75 -3.85 -11.69
N LEU A 13 7.41 -3.92 -11.67
CA LEU A 13 6.60 -4.22 -12.86
C LEU A 13 6.88 -3.24 -14.02
N ARG A 14 7.17 -1.97 -13.70
CA ARG A 14 7.55 -0.95 -14.68
C ARG A 14 9.00 -1.06 -15.16
N GLY A 15 9.75 -2.07 -14.73
CA GLY A 15 11.16 -2.25 -15.07
C GLY A 15 12.11 -1.34 -14.30
N ARG A 16 11.68 -0.74 -13.19
CA ARG A 16 12.51 0.10 -12.32
C ARG A 16 13.10 -0.73 -11.19
N GLU A 17 14.32 -0.41 -10.79
CA GLU A 17 14.84 -0.87 -9.53
C GLU A 17 14.05 -0.22 -8.37
N ALA A 18 13.64 -1.03 -7.40
CA ALA A 18 12.89 -0.55 -6.25
C ALA A 18 13.24 -1.35 -5.00
N ILE A 19 13.61 -0.65 -3.94
CA ILE A 19 14.06 -1.21 -2.67
C ILE A 19 13.02 -0.88 -1.59
N LEU A 20 12.58 -1.88 -0.84
CA LEU A 20 11.69 -1.74 0.31
C LEU A 20 12.45 -1.98 1.60
N CYS A 21 12.54 -0.95 2.43
CA CYS A 21 13.01 -1.04 3.80
C CYS A 21 11.81 -1.07 4.76
N THR A 22 11.79 -2.04 5.65
CA THR A 22 10.85 -2.14 6.78
C THR A 22 11.61 -2.58 8.03
N GLY A 23 10.95 -2.63 9.18
CA GLY A 23 11.65 -3.05 10.39
C GLY A 23 10.82 -2.95 11.65
N THR A 24 11.52 -3.00 12.79
CA THR A 24 10.95 -2.89 14.13
C THR A 24 11.62 -1.76 14.90
N ASP A 25 10.79 -0.89 15.48
CA ASP A 25 11.19 0.04 16.52
C ASP A 25 11.17 -0.70 17.85
N GLU A 26 12.35 -0.80 18.50
CA GLU A 26 12.58 -1.73 19.61
C GLU A 26 12.98 -1.05 20.92
N HIS A 27 13.20 0.24 20.93
CA HIS A 27 13.54 0.99 22.13
C HIS A 27 12.32 1.65 22.79
N GLY A 28 12.53 2.26 23.94
CA GLY A 28 11.52 3.05 24.62
C GLY A 28 10.93 2.38 25.88
N LEU A 29 10.20 3.20 26.63
CA LEU A 29 9.64 2.81 27.93
C LEU A 29 8.55 1.73 27.78
N LYS A 30 7.78 1.75 26.71
CA LYS A 30 6.77 0.72 26.41
C LYS A 30 7.38 -0.67 26.29
N ILE A 31 8.45 -0.80 25.53
CA ILE A 31 9.15 -2.07 25.32
C ILE A 31 9.80 -2.52 26.63
N GLN A 32 10.45 -1.59 27.35
CA GLN A 32 11.05 -1.89 28.66
C GLN A 32 10.01 -2.46 29.63
N GLN A 33 8.85 -1.82 29.77
CA GLN A 33 7.77 -2.27 30.64
C GLN A 33 7.16 -3.60 30.20
N ALA A 34 6.99 -3.79 28.88
CA ALA A 34 6.47 -5.04 28.33
C ALA A 34 7.42 -6.22 28.57
N ALA A 35 8.71 -6.01 28.40
CA ALA A 35 9.75 -7.01 28.71
C ALA A 35 9.78 -7.37 30.20
N GLN A 36 9.73 -6.34 31.07
CA GLN A 36 9.67 -6.52 32.52
C GLN A 36 8.41 -7.31 32.93
N LYS A 37 7.24 -6.96 32.38
CA LYS A 37 5.99 -7.70 32.64
C LYS A 37 6.06 -9.16 32.17
N ALA A 38 6.80 -9.41 31.08
CA ALA A 38 7.04 -10.76 30.55
C ALA A 38 8.15 -11.52 31.30
N GLY A 39 8.85 -10.91 32.24
CA GLY A 39 9.94 -11.53 33.02
C GLY A 39 11.16 -11.86 32.16
N VAL A 40 11.46 -11.07 31.12
CA VAL A 40 12.58 -11.32 30.20
C VAL A 40 13.37 -10.06 29.95
N GLU A 41 14.64 -10.23 29.52
CA GLU A 41 15.47 -9.11 29.08
C GLU A 41 14.89 -8.41 27.85
N PRO A 42 14.96 -7.07 27.76
CA PRO A 42 14.41 -6.32 26.63
C PRO A 42 14.93 -6.77 25.26
N GLN A 43 16.22 -7.09 25.13
CA GLN A 43 16.78 -7.60 23.88
C GLN A 43 16.11 -8.92 23.46
N ALA A 44 15.95 -9.86 24.39
CA ALA A 44 15.31 -11.14 24.11
C ALA A 44 13.81 -11.00 23.80
N PHE A 45 13.14 -9.99 24.40
CA PHE A 45 11.77 -9.63 24.06
C PHE A 45 11.66 -9.12 22.63
N CYS A 46 12.54 -8.20 22.22
CA CYS A 46 12.62 -7.65 20.87
C CYS A 46 13.00 -8.71 19.83
N ASP A 47 13.93 -9.62 20.14
CA ASP A 47 14.32 -10.70 19.24
C ASP A 47 13.14 -11.62 18.89
N ARG A 48 12.28 -11.92 19.87
CA ARG A 48 11.04 -12.67 19.65
C ARG A 48 10.04 -11.88 18.80
N GLY A 49 9.87 -10.59 19.12
CA GLY A 49 8.99 -9.69 18.36
C GLY A 49 9.40 -9.57 16.90
N ALA A 50 10.68 -9.31 16.63
CA ALA A 50 11.22 -9.21 15.29
C ALA A 50 11.02 -10.48 14.45
N LYS A 51 11.17 -11.67 15.07
CA LYS A 51 10.87 -12.96 14.40
C LYS A 51 9.41 -13.06 13.98
N VAL A 52 8.47 -12.64 14.84
CA VAL A 52 7.04 -12.63 14.52
C VAL A 52 6.74 -11.70 13.35
N PHE A 53 7.31 -10.48 13.34
CA PHE A 53 7.13 -9.54 12.22
C PHE A 53 7.73 -10.04 10.91
N LYS A 54 8.90 -10.70 10.94
CA LYS A 54 9.50 -11.34 9.76
C LYS A 54 8.64 -12.49 9.26
N SER A 55 8.12 -13.32 10.15
CA SER A 55 7.19 -14.41 9.81
C SER A 55 5.89 -13.87 9.19
N LEU A 56 5.34 -12.77 9.75
CA LEU A 56 4.18 -12.10 9.19
C LEU A 56 4.46 -11.55 7.78
N ALA A 57 5.60 -10.89 7.58
CA ALA A 57 6.00 -10.38 6.28
C ALA A 57 6.14 -11.51 5.24
N GLN A 58 6.80 -12.61 5.62
CA GLN A 58 6.92 -13.80 4.77
C GLN A 58 5.56 -14.39 4.43
N ARG A 59 4.68 -14.58 5.42
CA ARG A 59 3.33 -15.15 5.23
C ARG A 59 2.44 -14.26 4.36
N ALA A 60 2.60 -12.93 4.45
CA ALA A 60 1.88 -11.97 3.62
C ALA A 60 2.54 -11.70 2.26
N ASN A 61 3.55 -12.48 1.88
CA ASN A 61 4.31 -12.35 0.63
C ASN A 61 4.86 -10.93 0.42
N ILE A 62 5.46 -10.33 1.48
CA ILE A 62 6.09 -9.00 1.41
C ILE A 62 7.51 -9.13 0.88
N SER A 63 7.79 -8.49 -0.24
CA SER A 63 9.10 -8.46 -0.91
C SER A 63 9.95 -7.30 -0.37
N TYR A 64 10.30 -7.33 0.93
CA TYR A 64 11.25 -6.36 1.48
C TYR A 64 12.70 -6.78 1.19
N ASP A 65 13.58 -5.79 1.01
CA ASP A 65 15.02 -5.99 0.79
C ASP A 65 15.78 -5.82 2.09
N HIS A 66 15.36 -4.89 2.92
CA HIS A 66 15.99 -4.59 4.20
C HIS A 66 14.99 -4.64 5.35
N PHE A 67 15.41 -5.33 6.42
CA PHE A 67 14.68 -5.32 7.68
C PHE A 67 15.59 -4.70 8.75
N VAL A 68 15.27 -3.47 9.15
CA VAL A 68 16.03 -2.75 10.18
C VAL A 68 15.48 -3.04 11.57
N ARG A 69 16.36 -3.15 12.52
CA ARG A 69 16.03 -3.17 13.95
C ARG A 69 16.75 -2.01 14.63
N THR A 70 16.04 -1.19 15.38
CA THR A 70 16.69 -0.07 16.06
C THR A 70 17.67 -0.54 17.16
N SER A 71 17.54 -1.79 17.61
CA SER A 71 18.51 -2.44 18.52
C SER A 71 19.78 -2.95 17.84
N ASP A 72 19.87 -2.93 16.49
CA ASP A 72 21.10 -3.33 15.77
C ASP A 72 22.25 -2.37 16.08
N LYS A 73 23.48 -2.93 16.22
CA LYS A 73 24.67 -2.12 16.53
C LYS A 73 24.90 -1.00 15.52
N SER A 74 24.81 -1.30 14.23
CA SER A 74 25.01 -0.30 13.16
C SER A 74 24.04 0.87 13.26
N HIS A 75 22.80 0.60 13.69
CA HIS A 75 21.82 1.65 13.90
C HIS A 75 22.18 2.50 15.13
N LYS A 76 22.53 1.88 16.25
CA LYS A 76 22.97 2.60 17.46
C LYS A 76 24.18 3.49 17.19
N ASP A 77 25.18 2.97 16.49
CA ASP A 77 26.38 3.73 16.11
C ASP A 77 26.01 4.97 15.26
N ALA A 78 25.06 4.83 14.31
CA ALA A 78 24.59 5.94 13.49
C ALA A 78 23.79 6.98 14.30
N VAL A 79 22.99 6.54 15.25
CA VAL A 79 22.22 7.42 16.15
C VAL A 79 23.16 8.22 17.06
N GLU A 80 24.18 7.57 17.64
CA GLU A 80 25.20 8.23 18.46
C GLU A 80 26.00 9.26 17.65
N TYR A 81 26.34 8.94 16.41
CA TYR A 81 26.99 9.88 15.50
C TYR A 81 26.09 11.08 15.20
N ALA A 82 24.84 10.86 14.84
CA ALA A 82 23.89 11.94 14.57
C ALA A 82 23.68 12.86 15.78
N TRP A 83 23.58 12.29 16.99
CA TRP A 83 23.50 13.05 18.22
C TRP A 83 24.71 13.96 18.39
N THR A 84 25.91 13.44 18.20
CA THR A 84 27.18 14.21 18.33
C THR A 84 27.17 15.39 17.35
N VAL A 85 26.83 15.15 16.07
CA VAL A 85 26.76 16.21 15.07
C VAL A 85 25.73 17.29 15.44
N LEU A 86 24.54 16.88 15.91
CA LEU A 86 23.50 17.83 16.33
C LEU A 86 23.91 18.67 17.55
N GLN A 87 24.64 18.05 18.49
CA GLN A 87 25.16 18.73 19.68
C GLN A 87 26.29 19.70 19.32
N GLU A 88 27.24 19.31 18.48
CA GLU A 88 28.34 20.16 17.99
C GLU A 88 27.82 21.37 17.22
N ARG A 89 26.74 21.20 16.47
CA ARG A 89 26.06 22.29 15.74
C ARG A 89 25.19 23.17 16.62
N GLY A 90 25.08 22.88 17.93
CA GLY A 90 24.30 23.64 18.88
C GLY A 90 22.79 23.47 18.76
N TYR A 91 22.32 22.46 18.01
CA TYR A 91 20.89 22.13 17.92
C TYR A 91 20.39 21.30 19.10
N ILE A 92 21.27 20.63 19.84
CA ILE A 92 20.95 19.93 21.10
C ILE A 92 21.57 20.71 22.27
N TYR A 93 20.76 21.01 23.28
CA TYR A 93 21.17 21.71 24.49
C TYR A 93 20.45 21.14 25.71
N ARG A 94 21.01 21.32 26.90
CA ARG A 94 20.43 20.85 28.16
C ARG A 94 19.54 21.92 28.79
N SER A 95 18.34 21.55 29.24
CA SER A 95 17.38 22.45 29.89
C SER A 95 16.44 21.67 30.79
N LYS A 96 15.98 22.30 31.83
CA LYS A 96 14.90 21.77 32.66
C LYS A 96 13.59 21.84 31.87
N HIS A 97 12.91 20.73 31.79
CA HIS A 97 11.60 20.62 31.14
C HIS A 97 10.53 20.25 32.17
N GLU A 98 9.44 21.00 32.16
CA GLU A 98 8.26 20.74 32.99
C GLU A 98 7.03 20.70 32.10
N GLY A 99 6.20 19.67 32.26
CA GLY A 99 5.01 19.52 31.41
C GLY A 99 4.26 18.23 31.66
N TRP A 100 3.18 18.06 30.91
CA TRP A 100 2.34 16.85 30.94
C TRP A 100 2.96 15.74 30.08
N TYR A 101 3.38 14.66 30.71
CA TYR A 101 4.00 13.51 30.04
C TYR A 101 3.04 12.34 29.90
N ALA A 102 2.83 11.88 28.68
CA ALA A 102 2.10 10.64 28.40
C ALA A 102 3.10 9.48 28.25
N VAL A 103 3.03 8.51 29.16
CA VAL A 103 3.88 7.30 29.08
C VAL A 103 3.53 6.48 27.83
N SER A 104 2.25 6.43 27.46
CA SER A 104 1.77 5.68 26.30
C SER A 104 2.22 6.28 24.96
N ASP A 105 2.45 7.60 24.90
CA ASP A 105 2.89 8.30 23.68
C ASP A 105 4.40 8.57 23.71
N GLU A 106 5.00 8.34 24.88
CA GLU A 106 6.39 8.70 25.20
C GLU A 106 6.72 10.17 24.90
N ALA A 107 5.72 11.06 25.07
CA ALA A 107 5.79 12.47 24.68
C ALA A 107 5.35 13.40 25.80
N PHE A 108 5.96 14.61 25.83
CA PHE A 108 5.45 15.73 26.60
C PHE A 108 4.43 16.52 25.79
N TYR A 109 3.41 17.01 26.48
CA TYR A 109 2.37 17.86 25.94
C TYR A 109 2.32 19.19 26.67
N PRO A 110 2.19 20.32 25.98
CA PRO A 110 1.96 21.63 26.61
C PRO A 110 0.56 21.66 27.23
N ASP A 111 0.32 22.61 28.14
CA ASP A 111 -0.99 22.81 28.80
C ASP A 111 -2.14 22.94 27.78
N SER A 112 -1.89 23.58 26.65
CA SER A 112 -2.86 23.75 25.56
C SER A 112 -3.31 22.45 24.90
N ALA A 113 -2.45 21.40 24.92
CA ALA A 113 -2.68 20.12 24.29
C ALA A 113 -3.26 19.05 25.22
N VAL A 114 -3.61 19.40 26.44
CA VAL A 114 -4.21 18.48 27.43
C VAL A 114 -5.58 19.00 27.90
N HIS A 115 -6.41 18.09 28.42
CA HIS A 115 -7.68 18.41 29.02
C HIS A 115 -8.07 17.39 30.09
N LEU A 116 -8.94 17.82 31.00
CA LEU A 116 -9.46 16.99 32.07
C LEU A 116 -10.65 16.18 31.59
N ILE A 117 -10.62 14.86 31.80
CA ILE A 117 -11.77 13.98 31.57
C ILE A 117 -12.19 13.31 32.88
N LEU A 118 -13.43 12.83 32.90
CA LEU A 118 -13.92 11.91 33.91
C LEU A 118 -13.85 10.49 33.30
N ASP A 119 -13.05 9.60 33.90
CA ASP A 119 -12.99 8.20 33.45
C ASP A 119 -14.34 7.52 33.75
N PRO A 120 -15.08 7.06 32.72
CA PRO A 120 -16.40 6.45 32.92
C PRO A 120 -16.37 5.15 33.72
N SER A 121 -15.22 4.46 33.73
CA SER A 121 -15.07 3.15 34.37
C SER A 121 -14.72 3.24 35.86
N THR A 122 -13.94 4.26 36.24
CA THR A 122 -13.43 4.43 37.61
C THR A 122 -13.99 5.63 38.35
N GLY A 123 -14.65 6.57 37.64
CA GLY A 123 -15.12 7.85 38.19
C GLY A 123 -13.99 8.82 38.59
N ARG A 124 -12.73 8.56 38.18
CA ARG A 124 -11.59 9.40 38.48
C ARG A 124 -11.46 10.53 37.45
N LYS A 125 -11.02 11.68 37.92
CA LYS A 125 -10.60 12.79 37.05
C LYS A 125 -9.20 12.53 36.59
N LEU A 126 -9.01 12.44 35.25
CA LEU A 126 -7.72 12.21 34.61
C LEU A 126 -7.39 13.35 33.66
N MET A 127 -6.14 13.78 33.64
CA MET A 127 -5.63 14.62 32.56
C MET A 127 -5.23 13.73 31.40
N VAL A 128 -5.69 14.09 30.19
CA VAL A 128 -5.39 13.32 28.97
C VAL A 128 -4.96 14.25 27.85
N SER A 129 -4.18 13.71 26.92
CA SER A 129 -3.81 14.40 25.68
C SER A 129 -5.03 14.59 24.78
N LYS A 130 -5.21 15.78 24.20
CA LYS A 130 -6.25 16.05 23.20
C LYS A 130 -6.04 15.27 21.90
N GLU A 131 -4.80 14.92 21.59
CA GLU A 131 -4.41 14.25 20.35
C GLU A 131 -4.66 12.75 20.41
N THR A 132 -4.28 12.11 21.52
CA THR A 132 -4.29 10.64 21.64
C THR A 132 -5.31 10.11 22.64
N ASN A 133 -5.91 10.98 23.47
CA ASN A 133 -6.73 10.63 24.65
C ASN A 133 -6.02 9.73 25.68
N ASN A 134 -4.70 9.67 25.65
CA ASN A 134 -3.92 8.94 26.64
C ASN A 134 -3.72 9.77 27.91
N GLU A 135 -3.67 9.07 29.05
CA GLU A 135 -3.42 9.69 30.36
C GLU A 135 -2.04 10.38 30.37
N VAL A 136 -2.00 11.61 30.92
CA VAL A 136 -0.78 12.39 31.11
C VAL A 136 -0.58 12.73 32.58
N GLN A 137 0.68 12.77 33.00
CA GLN A 137 1.08 13.13 34.36
C GLN A 137 2.09 14.26 34.31
N TRP A 138 1.98 15.22 35.28
CA TRP A 138 2.95 16.30 35.37
C TRP A 138 4.32 15.77 35.73
N SER A 139 5.35 16.10 34.95
CA SER A 139 6.72 15.69 35.16
C SER A 139 7.66 16.88 35.01
N SER A 140 8.72 16.88 35.83
CA SER A 140 9.80 17.87 35.76
C SER A 140 11.11 17.13 35.65
N GLU A 141 11.82 17.31 34.54
CA GLU A 141 13.06 16.60 34.23
C GLU A 141 14.12 17.56 33.67
N ASP A 142 15.40 17.30 33.98
CA ASP A 142 16.52 17.99 33.35
C ASP A 142 17.02 17.15 32.17
N ASN A 143 16.56 17.52 30.96
CA ASN A 143 16.74 16.76 29.74
C ASN A 143 17.50 17.55 28.68
N TYR A 144 18.00 16.86 27.67
CA TYR A 144 18.43 17.48 26.42
C TYR A 144 17.24 17.80 25.52
N HIS A 145 17.31 18.97 24.89
CA HIS A 145 16.28 19.49 23.98
C HIS A 145 16.87 19.74 22.60
N PHE A 146 16.11 19.41 21.56
CA PHE A 146 16.39 19.79 20.19
C PHE A 146 15.68 21.10 19.86
N ARG A 147 16.38 22.07 19.27
CA ARG A 147 15.87 23.40 18.89
C ARG A 147 14.89 23.32 17.73
N LEU A 148 13.78 22.63 17.90
CA LEU A 148 12.76 22.45 16.88
C LEU A 148 12.17 23.78 16.44
N SER A 149 11.98 24.73 17.38
CA SER A 149 11.49 26.07 17.10
C SER A 149 12.32 26.85 16.07
N ALA A 150 13.63 26.59 15.99
CA ALA A 150 14.52 27.22 15.02
C ALA A 150 14.26 26.80 13.56
N PHE A 151 13.51 25.73 13.35
CA PHE A 151 13.23 25.19 12.01
C PHE A 151 11.87 25.60 11.45
N ARG A 152 11.05 26.35 12.21
CA ARG A 152 9.70 26.74 11.82
C ARG A 152 9.65 27.36 10.42
N ASP A 153 10.40 28.40 10.20
CA ASP A 153 10.33 29.15 8.93
C ASP A 153 10.92 28.33 7.75
N ARG A 154 11.98 27.56 7.99
CA ARG A 154 12.56 26.64 6.99
C ARG A 154 11.59 25.52 6.60
N LEU A 155 10.83 25.00 7.55
CA LEU A 155 9.79 23.98 7.30
C LEU A 155 8.64 24.57 6.46
N LEU A 156 8.17 25.77 6.81
CA LEU A 156 7.10 26.45 6.04
C LEU A 156 7.54 26.78 4.62
N GLU A 157 8.78 27.24 4.43
CA GLU A 157 9.36 27.46 3.09
C GLU A 157 9.42 26.16 2.30
N PHE A 158 9.94 25.07 2.88
CA PHE A 158 9.98 23.76 2.27
C PHE A 158 8.59 23.26 1.85
N TYR A 159 7.57 23.39 2.70
CA TYR A 159 6.22 22.98 2.35
C TYR A 159 5.61 23.83 1.24
N LYS A 160 5.91 25.13 1.21
CA LYS A 160 5.47 26.03 0.15
C LYS A 160 6.07 25.64 -1.21
N GLU A 161 7.34 25.27 -1.23
CA GLU A 161 8.02 24.81 -2.45
C GLU A 161 7.57 23.39 -2.88
N ASN A 162 7.10 22.59 -1.93
CA ASN A 162 6.71 21.19 -2.14
C ASN A 162 5.25 20.92 -1.74
N PRO A 163 4.24 21.55 -2.37
CA PRO A 163 2.84 21.53 -1.91
C PRO A 163 2.17 20.16 -1.97
N THR A 164 2.77 19.21 -2.69
CA THR A 164 2.31 17.82 -2.83
C THR A 164 3.21 16.81 -2.13
N TRP A 165 4.05 17.27 -1.20
CA TRP A 165 5.02 16.41 -0.52
C TRP A 165 4.35 15.35 0.37
N ILE A 166 3.23 15.72 1.02
CA ILE A 166 2.41 14.81 1.83
C ILE A 166 1.13 14.46 1.09
N THR A 167 0.83 13.17 0.99
CA THR A 167 -0.43 12.65 0.45
C THR A 167 -1.17 11.87 1.54
N PRO A 168 -2.50 12.05 1.72
CA PRO A 168 -3.40 12.92 0.97
C PRO A 168 -3.28 14.42 1.37
N ALA A 169 -3.75 15.31 0.50
CA ALA A 169 -3.53 16.76 0.60
C ALA A 169 -4.06 17.42 1.90
N HIS A 170 -5.12 16.88 2.52
CA HIS A 170 -5.64 17.42 3.78
C HIS A 170 -4.62 17.26 4.92
N ARG A 171 -3.77 16.21 4.90
CA ARG A 171 -2.69 16.02 5.88
C ARG A 171 -1.63 17.11 5.75
N MET A 172 -1.28 17.47 4.50
CA MET A 172 -0.37 18.59 4.25
C MET A 172 -0.87 19.90 4.89
N LYS A 173 -2.18 20.19 4.69
CA LYS A 173 -2.81 21.37 5.31
C LYS A 173 -2.76 21.34 6.84
N SER A 174 -3.02 20.18 7.45
CA SER A 174 -2.95 20.01 8.90
C SER A 174 -1.53 20.21 9.45
N VAL A 175 -0.51 19.70 8.73
CA VAL A 175 0.91 19.85 9.11
C VAL A 175 1.33 21.32 9.02
N ILE A 176 0.97 22.02 7.93
CA ILE A 176 1.27 23.45 7.78
C ILE A 176 0.63 24.25 8.92
N ALA A 177 -0.65 24.03 9.19
CA ALA A 177 -1.35 24.73 10.29
C ALA A 177 -0.68 24.49 11.65
N ALA A 178 -0.26 23.26 11.96
CA ALA A 178 0.43 22.94 13.21
C ALA A 178 1.81 23.63 13.33
N VAL A 179 2.52 23.85 12.22
CA VAL A 179 3.80 24.58 12.23
C VAL A 179 3.59 26.09 12.30
N GLU A 180 2.52 26.60 11.68
CA GLU A 180 2.14 28.02 11.74
C GLU A 180 1.71 28.44 13.16
N GLU A 181 0.98 27.56 13.87
CA GLU A 181 0.56 27.77 15.26
C GLU A 181 1.75 27.96 16.22
N GLY A 182 2.88 27.31 15.91
CA GLY A 182 4.14 27.46 16.63
C GLY A 182 4.79 26.10 16.93
N LEU A 183 6.12 26.11 17.03
CA LEU A 183 6.91 24.93 17.42
C LEU A 183 7.65 25.22 18.71
N GLU A 184 7.50 24.36 19.70
CA GLU A 184 8.30 24.32 20.91
C GLU A 184 9.49 23.39 20.74
N ASP A 185 10.58 23.65 21.48
CA ASP A 185 11.75 22.79 21.45
C ASP A 185 11.44 21.42 22.03
N LEU A 186 11.94 20.38 21.34
CA LEU A 186 11.60 18.99 21.63
C LEU A 186 12.55 18.39 22.66
N SER A 187 12.03 17.86 23.78
CA SER A 187 12.82 17.06 24.72
C SER A 187 13.27 15.73 24.09
N VAL A 188 14.57 15.58 23.83
CA VAL A 188 15.16 14.44 23.10
C VAL A 188 15.98 13.48 23.97
N SER A 189 15.92 13.63 25.30
CA SER A 189 16.49 12.65 26.23
C SER A 189 15.58 12.39 27.44
N ARG A 190 15.90 11.33 28.18
CA ARG A 190 15.26 10.97 29.45
C ARG A 190 16.35 10.52 30.45
N PRO A 191 16.14 10.72 31.76
CA PRO A 191 17.03 10.16 32.76
C PRO A 191 17.18 8.64 32.58
N TYR A 192 18.42 8.16 32.60
CA TYR A 192 18.70 6.73 32.42
C TYR A 192 17.99 5.84 33.44
N GLU A 193 17.83 6.31 34.66
CA GLU A 193 17.12 5.54 35.69
C GLU A 193 15.65 5.25 35.30
N ARG A 194 15.06 6.14 34.52
CA ARG A 194 13.71 5.99 34.00
C ARG A 194 13.67 5.13 32.73
N LEU A 195 14.60 5.41 31.79
CA LEU A 195 14.65 4.77 30.48
C LEU A 195 16.00 4.06 30.28
N LYS A 196 16.07 2.81 30.70
CA LYS A 196 17.28 1.97 30.59
C LYS A 196 17.42 1.32 29.23
N TRP A 197 16.30 1.06 28.53
CA TRP A 197 16.27 0.41 27.24
C TRP A 197 16.12 1.44 26.10
N ALA A 198 17.23 2.09 25.78
CA ALA A 198 17.38 3.06 24.69
C ALA A 198 18.86 3.27 24.35
N VAL A 199 19.17 4.00 23.30
CA VAL A 199 20.54 4.44 22.98
C VAL A 199 20.98 5.45 24.04
N ARG A 200 22.20 5.32 24.55
CA ARG A 200 22.77 6.22 25.55
C ARG A 200 23.23 7.52 24.91
N VAL A 201 23.13 8.62 25.64
CA VAL A 201 23.77 9.86 25.24
C VAL A 201 25.29 9.69 25.30
N PRO A 202 26.05 9.89 24.21
CA PRO A 202 27.49 9.59 24.17
C PRO A 202 28.31 10.39 25.19
N THR A 203 27.92 11.64 25.47
CA THR A 203 28.64 12.56 26.36
C THR A 203 28.08 12.59 27.78
N ASP A 204 26.96 11.91 28.03
CA ASP A 204 26.29 11.91 29.34
C ASP A 204 25.61 10.57 29.65
N SER A 205 26.30 9.72 30.36
CA SER A 205 25.80 8.38 30.73
C SER A 205 24.59 8.41 31.68
N SER A 206 24.22 9.55 32.24
CA SER A 206 23.02 9.72 33.07
C SER A 206 21.73 9.89 32.23
N GLN A 207 21.86 10.01 30.91
CA GLN A 207 20.78 10.25 29.99
C GLN A 207 20.69 9.17 28.89
N SER A 208 19.48 8.87 28.49
CA SER A 208 19.12 8.03 27.34
C SER A 208 18.43 8.84 26.27
N MET A 209 18.69 8.51 25.01
CA MET A 209 18.09 9.23 23.89
C MET A 209 16.60 8.96 23.76
N TYR A 210 15.87 9.94 23.27
CA TYR A 210 14.45 9.85 23.01
C TYR A 210 14.18 8.95 21.81
N VAL A 211 13.17 8.07 21.96
CA VAL A 211 12.85 7.03 20.98
C VAL A 211 12.61 7.54 19.56
N TRP A 212 12.03 8.73 19.39
CA TRP A 212 11.74 9.25 18.07
C TRP A 212 12.96 9.80 17.31
N LEU A 213 13.96 10.34 18.01
CA LEU A 213 15.23 10.69 17.37
C LEU A 213 15.96 9.42 16.88
N ASP A 214 15.95 8.39 17.70
CA ASP A 214 16.48 7.07 17.39
C ASP A 214 15.69 6.43 16.24
N ALA A 215 14.39 6.25 16.38
CA ALA A 215 13.56 5.55 15.42
C ALA A 215 13.59 6.18 14.01
N LEU A 216 13.50 7.50 13.89
CA LEU A 216 13.45 8.19 12.59
C LEU A 216 14.76 8.05 11.79
N LEU A 217 15.90 7.93 12.47
CA LEU A 217 17.19 7.72 11.79
C LEU A 217 17.33 6.36 11.09
N ASN A 218 16.44 5.39 11.37
CA ASN A 218 16.49 4.08 10.73
C ASN A 218 16.51 4.15 9.19
N TYR A 219 15.76 5.09 8.62
CA TYR A 219 15.67 5.26 7.17
C TYR A 219 17.02 5.62 6.56
N ALA A 220 17.72 6.57 7.16
CA ALA A 220 19.05 6.97 6.72
C ALA A 220 20.11 5.91 7.04
N THR A 221 20.02 5.27 8.21
CA THR A 221 20.97 4.22 8.63
C THR A 221 21.03 3.07 7.63
N LYS A 222 19.87 2.57 7.20
CA LYS A 222 19.82 1.47 6.23
C LYS A 222 20.26 1.90 4.83
N ALA A 223 20.17 3.18 4.51
CA ALA A 223 20.72 3.76 3.30
C ALA A 223 22.25 3.98 3.37
N GLY A 224 22.89 3.71 4.53
CA GLY A 224 24.33 3.76 4.71
C GLY A 224 24.85 4.89 5.61
N TYR A 225 23.96 5.68 6.22
CA TYR A 225 24.36 6.76 7.12
C TYR A 225 24.97 6.23 8.45
N PRO A 226 26.07 6.84 8.95
CA PRO A 226 26.84 7.91 8.35
C PRO A 226 27.72 7.39 7.22
N TRP A 227 27.61 8.01 6.04
CA TRP A 227 28.39 7.59 4.89
C TRP A 227 29.88 7.90 5.09
N PRO A 228 30.80 7.05 4.60
CA PRO A 228 32.20 7.39 4.50
C PRO A 228 32.37 8.68 3.66
N PRO A 229 33.36 9.53 3.96
CA PRO A 229 33.61 10.74 3.19
C PRO A 229 33.69 10.46 1.68
N GLY A 230 32.89 11.19 0.89
CA GLY A 230 32.84 11.06 -0.58
C GLY A 230 31.94 9.93 -1.10
N SER A 231 31.19 9.22 -0.24
CA SER A 231 30.29 8.13 -0.63
C SER A 231 28.80 8.42 -0.37
N GLN A 232 28.43 9.66 -0.08
CA GLN A 232 27.06 10.06 0.23
C GLN A 232 26.05 9.73 -0.88
N ASP A 233 26.50 9.76 -2.12
CA ASP A 233 25.68 9.49 -3.31
C ASP A 233 25.61 8.01 -3.71
N GLN A 234 26.33 7.13 -2.99
CA GLN A 234 26.39 5.69 -3.31
C GLN A 234 25.28 4.87 -2.65
N GLY A 235 24.54 5.44 -1.71
CA GLY A 235 23.41 4.81 -1.05
C GLY A 235 22.09 5.07 -1.78
N PHE A 236 21.01 4.48 -1.27
CA PHE A 236 19.65 4.71 -1.75
C PHE A 236 18.90 5.76 -0.91
N TRP A 237 19.62 6.79 -0.47
CA TRP A 237 19.07 7.99 0.16
C TRP A 237 19.15 9.17 -0.82
N PRO A 238 18.14 10.04 -0.90
CA PRO A 238 16.91 10.05 -0.11
C PRO A 238 15.89 9.01 -0.58
N ALA A 239 15.04 8.56 0.36
CA ALA A 239 13.92 7.69 0.04
C ALA A 239 12.95 8.39 -0.93
N ASP A 240 12.44 7.65 -1.93
CA ASP A 240 11.42 8.18 -2.83
C ASP A 240 10.08 8.35 -2.12
N ILE A 241 9.72 7.40 -1.23
CA ILE A 241 8.45 7.43 -0.50
C ILE A 241 8.64 6.89 0.91
N HIS A 242 8.19 7.63 1.91
CA HIS A 242 7.87 7.07 3.23
C HIS A 242 6.39 6.73 3.29
N VAL A 243 6.06 5.48 3.61
CA VAL A 243 4.68 5.01 3.81
C VAL A 243 4.43 4.90 5.31
N ILE A 244 3.53 5.73 5.84
CA ILE A 244 3.31 5.87 7.28
C ILE A 244 1.83 5.86 7.67
N GLY A 245 1.53 5.50 8.92
CA GLY A 245 0.22 5.67 9.51
C GLY A 245 -0.08 7.13 9.87
N LYS A 246 -1.34 7.51 9.88
CA LYS A 246 -1.77 8.87 10.21
C LYS A 246 -1.40 9.33 11.63
N ASP A 247 -1.21 8.39 12.55
CA ASP A 247 -0.86 8.62 13.96
C ASP A 247 0.60 9.07 14.15
N ILE A 248 1.45 8.89 13.16
CA ILE A 248 2.87 9.28 13.21
C ILE A 248 3.22 10.41 12.23
N VAL A 249 2.20 11.13 11.73
CA VAL A 249 2.38 12.27 10.81
C VAL A 249 3.26 13.35 11.41
N ARG A 250 3.02 13.74 12.68
CA ARG A 250 3.80 14.78 13.36
C ARG A 250 5.29 14.44 13.37
N PHE A 251 5.63 13.19 13.67
CA PHE A 251 7.02 12.73 13.76
C PHE A 251 7.69 12.73 12.38
N HIS A 252 7.02 12.25 11.34
CA HIS A 252 7.61 12.13 10.00
C HIS A 252 7.52 13.39 9.16
N CYS A 253 6.57 14.27 9.46
CA CYS A 253 6.34 15.47 8.66
C CYS A 253 6.82 16.76 9.32
N ILE A 254 7.13 16.76 10.63
CA ILE A 254 7.67 17.92 11.34
C ILE A 254 9.05 17.62 11.95
N TYR A 255 9.15 16.58 12.81
CA TYR A 255 10.39 16.29 13.52
C TYR A 255 11.47 15.75 12.58
N TRP A 256 11.13 14.78 11.75
CA TRP A 256 12.08 14.18 10.82
C TRP A 256 12.67 15.18 9.83
N PRO A 257 11.88 16.03 9.15
CA PRO A 257 12.42 17.09 8.32
C PRO A 257 13.35 18.05 9.08
N ALA A 258 12.99 18.43 10.31
CA ALA A 258 13.84 19.29 11.12
C ALA A 258 15.18 18.63 11.48
N PHE A 259 15.18 17.33 11.82
CA PHE A 259 16.42 16.57 12.05
C PHE A 259 17.27 16.48 10.78
N LEU A 260 16.65 16.21 9.63
CA LEU A 260 17.35 16.17 8.35
C LEU A 260 17.97 17.53 7.99
N MET A 261 17.22 18.62 8.18
CA MET A 261 17.74 19.98 7.99
C MET A 261 18.92 20.29 8.92
N ALA A 262 18.84 19.84 10.17
CA ALA A 262 19.91 20.04 11.15
C ALA A 262 21.17 19.19 10.84
N LEU A 263 21.01 18.05 10.21
CA LEU A 263 22.07 17.14 9.80
C LEU A 263 22.61 17.44 8.38
N ASP A 264 22.02 18.41 7.67
CA ASP A 264 22.28 18.70 6.25
C ASP A 264 22.05 17.48 5.34
N LEU A 265 21.02 16.72 5.63
CA LEU A 265 20.63 15.56 4.83
C LEU A 265 19.45 15.91 3.91
N PRO A 266 19.39 15.34 2.69
CA PRO A 266 18.28 15.58 1.78
C PRO A 266 16.98 14.96 2.32
N MET A 267 15.84 15.61 1.98
CA MET A 267 14.51 15.16 2.37
C MET A 267 14.06 13.93 1.58
N PRO A 268 13.22 13.04 2.14
CA PRO A 268 12.49 12.07 1.35
C PRO A 268 11.61 12.80 0.32
N LYS A 269 11.47 12.24 -0.88
CA LYS A 269 10.78 12.93 -1.98
C LYS A 269 9.28 13.04 -1.76
N LYS A 270 8.66 12.06 -1.06
CA LYS A 270 7.22 12.02 -0.76
C LYS A 270 6.95 11.34 0.58
N ILE A 271 5.88 11.77 1.23
CA ILE A 271 5.28 11.09 2.39
C ILE A 271 3.88 10.63 1.99
N MET A 272 3.63 9.33 2.05
CA MET A 272 2.32 8.73 1.84
C MET A 272 1.74 8.30 3.18
N THR A 273 0.64 8.92 3.58
CA THR A 273 -0.03 8.57 4.84
C THR A 273 -1.26 7.72 4.56
N HIS A 274 -1.47 6.69 5.37
CA HIS A 274 -2.69 5.90 5.33
C HIS A 274 -3.50 6.09 6.63
N ALA A 275 -4.81 5.95 6.52
CA ALA A 275 -5.73 5.95 7.65
C ALA A 275 -5.70 4.60 8.40
N HIS A 276 -6.47 4.48 9.47
CA HIS A 276 -6.49 3.27 10.29
C HIS A 276 -7.59 2.29 9.87
N TRP A 277 -7.36 1.04 10.25
CA TRP A 277 -8.41 0.05 10.29
C TRP A 277 -9.11 0.11 11.65
N THR A 278 -10.43 0.16 11.61
CA THR A 278 -11.31 0.11 12.78
C THR A 278 -12.06 -1.22 12.82
N MET A 279 -12.64 -1.54 13.95
CA MET A 279 -13.61 -2.63 14.10
C MET A 279 -14.82 -2.05 14.84
N ASP A 280 -16.01 -2.19 14.25
CA ASP A 280 -17.25 -1.57 14.73
C ASP A 280 -17.07 -0.05 14.94
N ASP A 281 -16.43 0.61 13.96
CA ASP A 281 -16.08 2.05 13.96
C ASP A 281 -15.24 2.51 15.16
N ARG A 282 -14.58 1.56 15.85
CA ARG A 282 -13.70 1.82 16.98
C ARG A 282 -12.25 1.46 16.64
N LYS A 283 -11.33 2.26 17.13
CA LYS A 283 -9.90 1.96 17.01
C LYS A 283 -9.60 0.59 17.60
N MET A 284 -8.87 -0.24 16.85
CA MET A 284 -8.41 -1.54 17.33
C MET A 284 -7.44 -1.37 18.49
N SER A 285 -7.68 -2.06 19.59
CA SER A 285 -6.85 -2.00 20.80
C SER A 285 -6.81 -3.35 21.50
N LYS A 286 -5.63 -3.76 21.97
CA LYS A 286 -5.46 -4.99 22.76
C LYS A 286 -6.27 -4.97 24.06
N SER A 287 -6.44 -3.81 24.66
CA SER A 287 -7.21 -3.63 25.90
C SER A 287 -8.72 -3.85 25.71
N ILE A 288 -9.24 -3.53 24.51
CA ILE A 288 -10.65 -3.75 24.14
C ILE A 288 -10.86 -5.18 23.59
N GLY A 289 -9.79 -5.86 23.16
CA GLY A 289 -9.87 -7.21 22.60
C GLY A 289 -10.40 -7.27 21.16
N ASN A 290 -10.48 -6.13 20.47
CA ASN A 290 -10.98 -6.00 19.10
C ASN A 290 -9.87 -5.97 18.03
N VAL A 291 -8.71 -6.57 18.32
CA VAL A 291 -7.58 -6.62 17.37
C VAL A 291 -7.66 -7.89 16.53
N VAL A 292 -7.67 -7.75 15.22
CA VAL A 292 -7.61 -8.87 14.29
C VAL A 292 -6.23 -9.50 14.30
N ASN A 293 -6.16 -10.82 14.49
CA ASN A 293 -4.93 -11.57 14.31
C ASN A 293 -4.68 -11.78 12.80
N PRO A 294 -3.60 -11.20 12.22
CA PRO A 294 -3.37 -11.28 10.79
C PRO A 294 -3.05 -12.70 10.30
N PHE A 295 -2.49 -13.57 11.13
CA PHE A 295 -2.24 -14.96 10.76
C PHE A 295 -3.57 -15.71 10.59
N TRP A 296 -4.51 -15.58 11.53
CA TRP A 296 -5.83 -16.20 11.41
C TRP A 296 -6.64 -15.67 10.24
N ALA A 297 -6.52 -14.37 9.95
CA ALA A 297 -7.18 -13.80 8.78
C ALA A 297 -6.63 -14.40 7.48
N MET A 298 -5.30 -14.58 7.38
CA MET A 298 -4.67 -15.22 6.22
C MET A 298 -4.93 -16.74 6.16
N ASP A 299 -5.05 -17.43 7.28
CA ASP A 299 -5.42 -18.85 7.32
C ASP A 299 -6.85 -19.06 6.85
N ARG A 300 -7.76 -18.11 7.17
CA ARG A 300 -9.16 -18.17 6.75
C ARG A 300 -9.39 -17.77 5.31
N PHE A 301 -8.74 -16.69 4.84
CA PHE A 301 -9.05 -16.07 3.56
C PHE A 301 -7.92 -16.20 2.52
N SER A 302 -6.76 -16.69 2.86
CA SER A 302 -5.46 -16.64 2.18
C SER A 302 -4.80 -15.25 2.19
N GLU A 303 -3.48 -15.26 2.00
CA GLU A 303 -2.68 -14.04 1.87
C GLU A 303 -3.07 -13.19 0.66
N GLU A 304 -3.35 -13.81 -0.47
CA GLU A 304 -3.70 -13.14 -1.72
C GLU A 304 -5.02 -12.35 -1.60
N ILE A 305 -6.02 -12.96 -0.97
CA ILE A 305 -7.32 -12.30 -0.74
C ILE A 305 -7.16 -11.18 0.27
N MET A 306 -6.38 -11.39 1.33
CA MET A 306 -6.11 -10.35 2.32
C MET A 306 -5.35 -9.17 1.72
N ARG A 307 -4.35 -9.41 0.86
CA ARG A 307 -3.63 -8.34 0.13
C ARG A 307 -4.59 -7.53 -0.73
N TYR A 308 -5.43 -8.21 -1.51
CA TYR A 308 -6.47 -7.58 -2.33
C TYR A 308 -7.40 -6.71 -1.48
N PHE A 309 -7.97 -7.28 -0.43
CA PHE A 309 -8.91 -6.60 0.44
C PHE A 309 -8.31 -5.37 1.10
N LEU A 310 -7.12 -5.49 1.67
CA LEU A 310 -6.44 -4.39 2.38
C LEU A 310 -6.17 -3.19 1.46
N ILE A 311 -5.87 -3.42 0.19
CA ILE A 311 -5.67 -2.30 -0.76
C ILE A 311 -6.99 -1.81 -1.33
N HIS A 312 -7.92 -2.71 -1.68
CA HIS A 312 -9.19 -2.35 -2.29
C HIS A 312 -10.10 -1.57 -1.33
N HIS A 313 -10.17 -2.00 -0.08
CA HIS A 313 -11.07 -1.45 0.95
C HIS A 313 -10.36 -0.47 1.90
N GLY A 314 -9.05 -0.58 2.04
CA GLY A 314 -8.25 0.28 2.91
C GLY A 314 -8.25 1.73 2.46
N GLY A 315 -8.61 2.64 3.37
CA GLY A 315 -8.61 4.08 3.13
C GLY A 315 -7.21 4.69 3.25
N LEU A 316 -6.88 5.60 2.34
CA LEU A 316 -5.74 6.51 2.52
C LEU A 316 -6.19 7.79 3.22
N GLU A 317 -7.39 8.26 2.93
CA GLU A 317 -7.97 9.50 3.44
C GLU A 317 -8.69 9.27 4.76
N ASP A 318 -9.63 8.32 4.78
CA ASP A 318 -10.52 8.00 5.90
C ASP A 318 -10.30 6.60 6.45
N ASP A 319 -10.65 6.41 7.72
CA ASP A 319 -10.58 5.10 8.38
C ASP A 319 -11.51 4.09 7.69
N SER A 320 -11.09 2.85 7.65
CA SER A 320 -11.84 1.75 7.05
C SER A 320 -12.21 0.72 8.09
N ASN A 321 -13.47 0.28 8.08
CA ASN A 321 -13.94 -0.73 9.00
C ASN A 321 -13.55 -2.14 8.50
N TYR A 322 -13.00 -2.95 9.38
CA TYR A 322 -12.69 -4.35 9.11
C TYR A 322 -13.89 -5.21 9.50
N ASP A 323 -14.39 -5.94 8.52
CA ASP A 323 -15.42 -6.96 8.74
C ASP A 323 -15.21 -8.14 7.78
N ASN A 324 -15.34 -9.36 8.27
CA ASN A 324 -15.21 -10.57 7.48
C ASN A 324 -16.21 -10.62 6.31
N SER A 325 -17.43 -10.10 6.51
CA SER A 325 -18.45 -10.04 5.46
C SER A 325 -18.03 -9.20 4.27
N TYR A 326 -17.25 -8.13 4.50
CA TYR A 326 -16.70 -7.32 3.42
C TYR A 326 -15.65 -8.10 2.61
N ILE A 327 -14.79 -8.89 3.27
CA ILE A 327 -13.80 -9.74 2.59
C ILE A 327 -14.52 -10.76 1.71
N VAL A 328 -15.52 -11.47 2.27
CA VAL A 328 -16.35 -12.45 1.57
C VAL A 328 -17.06 -11.81 0.38
N GLY A 329 -17.71 -10.65 0.62
CA GLY A 329 -18.42 -9.91 -0.42
C GLY A 329 -17.50 -9.51 -1.58
N ARG A 330 -16.29 -9.01 -1.29
CA ARG A 330 -15.31 -8.65 -2.32
C ARG A 330 -14.78 -9.87 -3.06
N TYR A 331 -14.43 -10.92 -2.34
CA TYR A 331 -14.00 -12.17 -2.95
C TYR A 331 -15.04 -12.70 -3.94
N LYS A 332 -16.28 -12.84 -3.48
CA LYS A 332 -17.37 -13.36 -4.29
C LYS A 332 -17.65 -12.47 -5.51
N ASN A 333 -17.91 -11.18 -5.26
CA ASN A 333 -18.38 -10.29 -6.32
C ASN A 333 -17.29 -9.89 -7.31
N ASP A 334 -16.05 -9.62 -6.85
CA ASP A 334 -15.01 -9.06 -7.72
C ASP A 334 -14.13 -10.17 -8.32
N LEU A 335 -13.73 -11.14 -7.50
CA LEU A 335 -12.76 -12.16 -7.88
C LEU A 335 -13.44 -13.42 -8.42
N GLN A 336 -14.34 -14.05 -7.67
CA GLN A 336 -14.98 -15.31 -8.06
C GLN A 336 -15.95 -15.14 -9.24
N ASP A 337 -17.00 -14.31 -9.05
CA ASP A 337 -18.12 -14.19 -9.99
C ASP A 337 -17.78 -13.37 -11.23
N ARG A 338 -16.71 -12.56 -11.18
CA ARG A 338 -16.31 -11.70 -12.30
C ARG A 338 -14.99 -12.11 -12.93
N LEU A 339 -13.85 -12.00 -12.23
CA LEU A 339 -12.56 -12.34 -12.83
C LEU A 339 -12.44 -13.85 -13.08
N GLY A 340 -12.75 -14.68 -12.08
CA GLY A 340 -12.70 -16.14 -12.17
C GLY A 340 -13.68 -16.69 -13.20
N ASN A 341 -14.91 -16.18 -13.21
CA ASN A 341 -15.92 -16.58 -14.18
C ASN A 341 -15.53 -16.14 -15.61
N LEU A 342 -15.01 -14.91 -15.79
CA LEU A 342 -14.52 -14.47 -17.11
C LEU A 342 -13.39 -15.35 -17.61
N ALA A 343 -12.41 -15.66 -16.77
CA ALA A 343 -11.29 -16.55 -17.11
C ALA A 343 -11.79 -17.94 -17.53
N SER A 344 -12.70 -18.55 -16.75
CA SER A 344 -13.27 -19.87 -17.07
C SER A 344 -14.05 -19.86 -18.38
N ARG A 345 -14.84 -18.83 -18.64
CA ARG A 345 -15.66 -18.72 -19.85
C ARG A 345 -14.85 -18.50 -21.12
N VAL A 346 -13.71 -17.83 -21.01
CA VAL A 346 -12.88 -17.45 -22.18
C VAL A 346 -11.75 -18.45 -22.40
N ILE A 347 -11.00 -18.82 -21.35
CA ILE A 347 -9.80 -19.66 -21.46
C ILE A 347 -10.17 -21.13 -21.49
N GLN A 348 -11.06 -21.59 -20.62
CA GLN A 348 -11.38 -23.00 -20.39
C GLN A 348 -12.64 -23.44 -21.14
N SER A 349 -13.12 -22.64 -22.06
CA SER A 349 -14.33 -22.96 -22.82
C SER A 349 -14.05 -24.07 -23.84
N SER A 350 -14.80 -25.17 -23.74
CA SER A 350 -14.86 -26.19 -24.79
C SER A 350 -15.64 -25.73 -26.03
N VAL A 351 -16.21 -24.53 -25.98
CA VAL A 351 -17.13 -24.00 -26.98
C VAL A 351 -16.40 -23.11 -27.99
N TYR A 352 -15.42 -22.32 -27.50
CA TYR A 352 -14.67 -21.36 -28.30
C TYR A 352 -13.31 -21.89 -28.72
N GLU A 353 -12.77 -21.32 -29.81
CA GLU A 353 -11.40 -21.54 -30.27
C GLU A 353 -10.54 -20.27 -30.01
N PRO A 354 -10.04 -20.08 -28.77
CA PRO A 354 -9.28 -18.87 -28.42
C PRO A 354 -8.04 -18.69 -29.28
N LYS A 355 -7.40 -19.77 -29.68
CA LYS A 355 -6.19 -19.77 -30.51
C LYS A 355 -6.43 -19.12 -31.87
N ALA A 356 -7.53 -19.48 -32.54
CA ALA A 356 -7.89 -18.91 -33.85
C ALA A 356 -8.13 -17.39 -33.75
N ALA A 357 -8.85 -16.94 -32.70
CA ALA A 357 -9.09 -15.53 -32.46
C ALA A 357 -7.77 -14.77 -32.22
N LYS A 358 -6.82 -15.35 -31.45
CA LYS A 358 -5.51 -14.79 -31.21
C LYS A 358 -4.69 -14.67 -32.50
N GLU A 359 -4.57 -15.71 -33.29
CA GLU A 359 -3.80 -15.73 -34.54
C GLU A 359 -4.27 -14.66 -35.54
N MET A 360 -5.54 -14.30 -35.46
CA MET A 360 -6.12 -13.27 -36.31
C MET A 360 -5.61 -11.86 -35.98
N TYR A 361 -5.44 -11.52 -34.69
CA TYR A 361 -5.18 -10.14 -34.25
C TYR A 361 -3.85 -9.92 -33.49
N ALA A 362 -3.21 -10.95 -32.99
CA ALA A 362 -1.95 -10.81 -32.27
C ALA A 362 -0.87 -10.16 -33.15
N GLY A 363 -0.26 -9.07 -32.68
CA GLY A 363 0.68 -8.26 -33.45
C GLY A 363 0.07 -7.41 -34.56
N LYS A 364 -1.25 -7.34 -34.66
CA LYS A 364 -1.96 -6.69 -35.78
C LYS A 364 -2.99 -5.68 -35.27
N ALA A 365 -2.54 -4.65 -34.56
CA ALA A 365 -3.39 -3.65 -33.93
C ALA A 365 -4.29 -2.92 -34.96
N ASP A 366 -3.76 -2.62 -36.16
CA ASP A 366 -4.52 -1.92 -37.22
C ASP A 366 -5.68 -2.78 -37.75
N VAL A 367 -5.47 -4.10 -37.87
CA VAL A 367 -6.52 -5.04 -38.29
C VAL A 367 -7.62 -5.11 -37.22
N LEU A 368 -7.22 -5.21 -35.94
CA LEU A 368 -8.18 -5.20 -34.84
C LEU A 368 -8.98 -3.91 -34.81
N GLU A 369 -8.33 -2.76 -34.98
CA GLU A 369 -9.01 -1.46 -35.02
C GLU A 369 -10.03 -1.39 -36.14
N LYS A 370 -9.64 -1.77 -37.35
CA LYS A 370 -10.52 -1.82 -38.51
C LYS A 370 -11.75 -2.70 -38.25
N ASP A 371 -11.52 -3.93 -37.77
CA ASP A 371 -12.62 -4.86 -37.50
C ASP A 371 -13.51 -4.38 -36.33
N CYS A 372 -12.96 -3.73 -35.31
CA CYS A 372 -13.74 -3.12 -34.23
C CYS A 372 -14.65 -2.00 -34.74
N LEU A 373 -14.24 -1.29 -35.79
CA LEU A 373 -15.05 -0.24 -36.41
C LEU A 373 -16.09 -0.84 -37.38
N GLU A 374 -15.74 -1.80 -38.21
CA GLU A 374 -16.62 -2.43 -39.19
C GLU A 374 -17.66 -3.38 -38.57
N CYS A 375 -17.29 -4.11 -37.50
CA CYS A 375 -18.18 -5.04 -36.83
C CYS A 375 -19.11 -4.39 -35.80
N GLN A 376 -19.24 -3.07 -35.80
CA GLN A 376 -20.20 -2.37 -34.96
C GLN A 376 -21.62 -2.79 -35.34
N MET A 377 -22.35 -3.36 -34.37
CA MET A 377 -23.81 -3.51 -34.51
C MET A 377 -24.49 -2.42 -33.70
N GLU A 378 -25.67 -1.98 -34.19
CA GLU A 378 -26.64 -1.35 -33.30
C GLU A 378 -27.02 -2.36 -32.22
N VAL A 379 -26.48 -2.18 -31.03
CA VAL A 379 -26.83 -3.02 -29.87
C VAL A 379 -28.23 -2.59 -29.44
N PRO A 380 -29.20 -3.51 -29.34
CA PRO A 380 -30.53 -3.16 -28.87
C PRO A 380 -30.45 -2.44 -27.51
N GLU A 381 -31.22 -1.39 -27.38
CA GLU A 381 -31.18 -0.36 -26.33
C GLU A 381 -31.38 -0.85 -24.87
N ARG A 382 -31.47 -2.16 -24.59
CA ARG A 382 -31.93 -2.66 -23.29
C ARG A 382 -31.10 -3.81 -22.75
N ILE A 383 -29.95 -3.51 -22.10
CA ILE A 383 -29.47 -4.33 -20.98
C ILE A 383 -29.10 -3.36 -19.86
N ARG A 384 -29.98 -3.24 -18.85
CA ARG A 384 -29.72 -2.49 -17.62
C ARG A 384 -28.69 -3.25 -16.79
N VAL A 385 -27.51 -2.68 -16.64
CA VAL A 385 -26.53 -3.10 -15.63
C VAL A 385 -26.92 -2.46 -14.31
N ALA A 386 -26.93 -3.23 -13.22
CA ALA A 386 -27.20 -2.77 -11.87
C ALA A 386 -26.37 -1.51 -11.55
N GLN A 387 -27.03 -0.46 -11.04
CA GLN A 387 -26.56 0.89 -10.72
C GLN A 387 -26.88 2.00 -11.73
N ASN A 388 -28.02 1.98 -12.39
CA ASN A 388 -28.57 3.12 -13.16
C ASN A 388 -27.62 3.84 -14.17
N ARG A 389 -26.59 3.18 -14.69
CA ARG A 389 -25.77 3.66 -15.81
C ARG A 389 -25.88 2.69 -16.96
N GLU A 390 -26.63 3.08 -17.98
CA GLU A 390 -26.63 2.42 -19.28
C GLU A 390 -25.31 2.71 -20.00
N VAL A 391 -24.36 1.78 -19.94
CA VAL A 391 -23.15 1.86 -20.75
C VAL A 391 -23.27 0.85 -21.88
N ASN A 392 -23.50 1.35 -23.08
CA ASN A 392 -23.41 0.51 -24.27
C ASN A 392 -21.93 0.35 -24.66
N TRP A 393 -21.39 -0.84 -24.42
CA TRP A 393 -20.03 -1.20 -24.80
C TRP A 393 -20.02 -1.75 -26.24
N ASN A 394 -19.85 -0.88 -27.25
CA ASN A 394 -19.50 -1.33 -28.58
C ASN A 394 -18.02 -1.71 -28.66
N MET A 395 -17.59 -2.40 -29.72
CA MET A 395 -16.22 -2.93 -29.86
C MET A 395 -15.16 -1.86 -29.81
N ASP A 396 -15.31 -0.75 -30.54
CA ASP A 396 -14.32 0.33 -30.58
C ASP A 396 -14.19 1.05 -29.24
N LYS A 397 -15.32 1.33 -28.58
CA LYS A 397 -15.30 1.93 -27.24
C LYS A 397 -14.62 1.03 -26.22
N TYR A 398 -14.87 -0.29 -26.29
CA TYR A 398 -14.23 -1.25 -25.39
C TYR A 398 -12.72 -1.34 -25.68
N ARG A 399 -12.32 -1.46 -26.96
CA ARG A 399 -10.93 -1.43 -27.40
C ARG A 399 -10.19 -0.19 -26.88
N LYS A 400 -10.75 1.00 -27.06
CA LYS A 400 -10.17 2.27 -26.57
C LYS A 400 -10.00 2.28 -25.05
N MET A 401 -11.00 1.80 -24.31
CA MET A 401 -10.91 1.66 -22.85
C MET A 401 -9.76 0.72 -22.45
N LEU A 402 -9.66 -0.44 -23.09
CA LEU A 402 -8.61 -1.42 -22.80
C LEU A 402 -7.22 -0.89 -23.16
N THR A 403 -7.08 -0.14 -24.25
CA THR A 403 -5.82 0.52 -24.64
C THR A 403 -5.39 1.57 -23.61
N ALA A 404 -6.32 2.33 -23.04
CA ALA A 404 -6.03 3.38 -22.07
C ALA A 404 -5.82 2.85 -20.64
N LEU A 405 -6.27 1.63 -20.34
CA LEU A 405 -6.31 1.06 -19.00
C LEU A 405 -4.94 1.06 -18.28
N PRO A 406 -3.82 0.63 -18.91
CA PRO A 406 -2.52 0.60 -18.22
C PRO A 406 -2.06 1.99 -17.79
N GLN A 407 -2.18 2.97 -18.68
CA GLN A 407 -1.78 4.34 -18.38
C GLN A 407 -2.66 4.95 -17.29
N SER A 408 -3.97 4.74 -17.35
CA SER A 408 -4.92 5.23 -16.32
C SER A 408 -4.61 4.64 -14.94
N ALA A 409 -4.27 3.35 -14.86
CA ALA A 409 -3.85 2.73 -13.60
C ALA A 409 -2.51 3.29 -13.11
N ASN A 410 -1.54 3.51 -14.01
CA ASN A 410 -0.25 4.08 -13.67
C ASN A 410 -0.34 5.50 -13.12
N GLU A 411 -1.18 6.34 -13.69
CA GLU A 411 -1.43 7.71 -13.20
C GLU A 411 -1.94 7.70 -11.75
N GLN A 412 -2.75 6.73 -11.36
CA GLN A 412 -3.18 6.60 -9.97
C GLN A 412 -2.00 6.24 -9.04
N PHE A 413 -1.08 5.39 -9.46
CA PHE A 413 0.13 5.11 -8.69
C PHE A 413 1.05 6.33 -8.57
N GLU A 414 1.21 7.11 -9.62
CA GLU A 414 1.99 8.36 -9.59
C GLU A 414 1.34 9.39 -8.65
N ASN A 415 0.02 9.37 -8.53
CA ASN A 415 -0.74 10.17 -7.57
C ASN A 415 -0.81 9.54 -6.15
N MET A 416 0.01 8.53 -5.86
CA MET A 416 0.04 7.83 -4.56
C MET A 416 -1.32 7.24 -4.15
N ALA A 417 -2.10 6.74 -5.11
CA ALA A 417 -3.44 6.20 -4.90
C ALA A 417 -3.58 4.75 -5.44
N PRO A 418 -2.82 3.76 -4.90
CA PRO A 418 -2.85 2.37 -5.39
C PRO A 418 -4.22 1.71 -5.26
N ASN A 419 -5.05 2.11 -4.30
CA ASN A 419 -6.43 1.68 -4.19
C ASN A 419 -7.26 2.10 -5.41
N LYS A 420 -7.10 3.36 -5.89
CA LYS A 420 -7.78 3.85 -7.09
C LYS A 420 -7.28 3.14 -8.35
N ALA A 421 -5.98 2.81 -8.40
CA ALA A 421 -5.42 1.99 -9.48
C ALA A 421 -6.07 0.60 -9.52
N LEU A 422 -6.17 -0.07 -8.36
CA LEU A 422 -6.84 -1.37 -8.24
C LEU A 422 -8.31 -1.28 -8.66
N HIS A 423 -9.03 -0.24 -8.22
CA HIS A 423 -10.42 0.00 -8.63
C HIS A 423 -10.54 0.17 -10.15
N THR A 424 -9.60 0.88 -10.79
CA THR A 424 -9.57 1.06 -12.25
C THR A 424 -9.40 -0.29 -12.95
N ILE A 425 -8.48 -1.14 -12.48
CA ILE A 425 -8.24 -2.47 -13.02
C ILE A 425 -9.49 -3.36 -12.85
N ILE A 426 -10.08 -3.40 -11.67
CA ILE A 426 -11.28 -4.21 -11.39
C ILE A 426 -12.49 -3.72 -12.19
N SER A 427 -12.63 -2.40 -12.37
CA SER A 427 -13.70 -1.83 -13.19
C SER A 427 -13.63 -2.28 -14.66
N SER A 428 -12.43 -2.53 -15.19
CA SER A 428 -12.27 -3.07 -16.54
C SER A 428 -12.80 -4.50 -16.66
N ILE A 429 -12.72 -5.31 -15.60
CA ILE A 429 -13.30 -6.66 -15.56
C ILE A 429 -14.84 -6.58 -15.57
N PHE A 430 -15.41 -5.60 -14.90
CA PHE A 430 -16.86 -5.35 -14.95
C PHE A 430 -17.31 -4.98 -16.36
N ALA A 431 -16.55 -4.10 -16.99
CA ALA A 431 -16.77 -3.73 -18.39
C ALA A 431 -16.64 -4.94 -19.34
N ALA A 432 -15.66 -5.82 -19.10
CA ALA A 432 -15.47 -7.05 -19.88
C ALA A 432 -16.68 -7.99 -19.81
N ASN A 433 -17.17 -8.25 -18.59
CA ASN A 433 -18.36 -9.09 -18.42
C ASN A 433 -19.61 -8.49 -19.10
N ALA A 434 -19.82 -7.18 -18.99
CA ALA A 434 -20.90 -6.48 -19.67
C ALA A 434 -20.74 -6.53 -21.19
N PHE A 435 -19.52 -6.30 -21.71
CA PHE A 435 -19.20 -6.41 -23.12
C PHE A 435 -19.47 -7.82 -23.67
N LEU A 436 -18.99 -8.85 -22.97
CA LEU A 436 -19.22 -10.25 -23.35
C LEU A 436 -20.72 -10.58 -23.40
N GLN A 437 -21.49 -10.07 -22.43
CA GLN A 437 -22.94 -10.26 -22.38
C GLN A 437 -23.67 -9.51 -23.51
N ASN A 438 -23.22 -8.30 -23.87
CA ASN A 438 -23.81 -7.51 -24.95
C ASN A 438 -23.57 -8.12 -26.33
N HIS A 439 -22.39 -8.74 -26.52
CA HIS A 439 -21.99 -9.31 -27.81
C HIS A 439 -22.42 -10.77 -28.02
N GLU A 440 -22.85 -11.46 -26.97
CA GLU A 440 -23.40 -12.83 -26.97
C GLU A 440 -22.66 -13.81 -27.92
N PRO A 441 -21.33 -13.98 -27.78
CA PRO A 441 -20.54 -14.78 -28.74
C PRO A 441 -21.02 -16.23 -28.87
N TRP A 442 -21.67 -16.78 -27.83
CA TRP A 442 -22.30 -18.10 -27.88
C TRP A 442 -23.47 -18.18 -28.86
N LYS A 443 -24.25 -17.11 -29.04
CA LYS A 443 -25.33 -17.05 -30.05
C LYS A 443 -24.74 -16.95 -31.45
N ILE A 444 -23.72 -16.12 -31.63
CA ILE A 444 -23.02 -16.00 -32.92
C ILE A 444 -22.45 -17.34 -33.35
N LEU A 445 -21.73 -18.03 -32.46
CA LEU A 445 -21.17 -19.34 -32.76
C LEU A 445 -22.23 -20.38 -33.08
N LYS A 446 -23.34 -20.42 -32.34
CA LYS A 446 -24.47 -21.32 -32.59
C LYS A 446 -25.06 -21.06 -33.98
N ARG A 447 -25.17 -19.81 -34.39
CA ARG A 447 -25.68 -19.42 -35.70
C ARG A 447 -24.73 -19.84 -36.82
N LEU A 448 -23.43 -19.56 -36.69
CA LEU A 448 -22.39 -19.98 -37.64
C LEU A 448 -22.33 -21.51 -37.84
N LYS A 449 -22.61 -22.30 -36.81
CA LYS A 449 -22.63 -23.78 -36.88
C LYS A 449 -23.92 -24.33 -37.51
N LYS A 450 -25.08 -23.67 -37.34
CA LYS A 450 -26.38 -24.17 -37.76
C LYS A 450 -26.78 -23.76 -39.18
N GLU A 451 -26.52 -22.52 -39.56
CA GLU A 451 -26.96 -21.93 -40.81
C GLU A 451 -25.91 -22.18 -41.90
N LYS A 452 -26.04 -23.33 -42.62
CA LYS A 452 -25.08 -23.72 -43.67
C LYS A 452 -25.20 -22.84 -44.91
N ASP A 453 -26.40 -22.37 -45.23
CA ASP A 453 -26.75 -21.58 -46.43
C ASP A 453 -26.74 -20.04 -46.18
N MET A 454 -26.00 -19.61 -45.11
CA MET A 454 -25.83 -18.20 -44.79
C MET A 454 -25.07 -17.48 -45.92
N ASP A 455 -25.47 -16.23 -46.20
CA ASP A 455 -24.73 -15.35 -47.10
C ASP A 455 -23.25 -15.26 -46.73
N PRO A 456 -22.31 -15.46 -47.68
CA PRO A 456 -20.88 -15.42 -47.39
C PRO A 456 -20.37 -14.15 -46.70
N VAL A 457 -20.94 -12.99 -47.05
CA VAL A 457 -20.57 -11.68 -46.46
C VAL A 457 -21.03 -11.64 -45.01
N GLU A 458 -22.27 -12.07 -44.74
CA GLU A 458 -22.79 -12.14 -43.38
C GLU A 458 -22.01 -13.14 -42.51
N ARG A 459 -21.67 -14.29 -43.08
CA ARG A 459 -20.86 -15.30 -42.39
C ARG A 459 -19.48 -14.77 -41.99
N ASP A 460 -18.79 -14.08 -42.90
CA ASP A 460 -17.50 -13.45 -42.64
C ASP A 460 -17.60 -12.41 -41.55
N LEU A 461 -18.61 -11.52 -41.61
CA LEU A 461 -18.86 -10.48 -40.62
C LEU A 461 -19.09 -11.08 -39.21
N LEU A 462 -19.90 -12.13 -39.11
CA LEU A 462 -20.18 -12.79 -37.84
C LEU A 462 -18.93 -13.53 -37.29
N ALA A 463 -18.14 -14.14 -38.18
CA ALA A 463 -16.89 -14.80 -37.80
C ALA A 463 -15.85 -13.81 -37.27
N ARG A 464 -15.65 -12.67 -37.96
CA ARG A 464 -14.77 -11.59 -37.50
C ARG A 464 -15.25 -10.99 -36.19
N ARG A 465 -16.55 -10.76 -36.03
CA ARG A 465 -17.13 -10.26 -34.78
C ARG A 465 -16.91 -11.22 -33.62
N LEU A 466 -17.09 -12.53 -33.82
CA LEU A 466 -16.80 -13.54 -32.80
C LEU A 466 -15.33 -13.52 -32.41
N SER A 467 -14.43 -13.54 -33.38
CA SER A 467 -12.98 -13.53 -33.17
C SER A 467 -12.51 -12.25 -32.48
N CYS A 468 -12.99 -11.09 -32.88
CA CYS A 468 -12.70 -9.80 -32.24
C CYS A 468 -13.17 -9.78 -30.78
N THR A 469 -14.39 -10.26 -30.51
CA THR A 469 -14.91 -10.35 -29.13
C THR A 469 -14.04 -11.26 -28.26
N LEU A 470 -13.70 -12.45 -28.73
CA LEU A 470 -12.86 -13.39 -27.96
C LEU A 470 -11.45 -12.85 -27.76
N PHE A 471 -10.84 -12.25 -28.77
CA PHE A 471 -9.52 -11.66 -28.66
C PHE A 471 -9.47 -10.52 -27.65
N LEU A 472 -10.43 -9.61 -27.66
CA LEU A 472 -10.52 -8.52 -26.66
C LEU A 472 -10.68 -9.06 -25.25
N MET A 473 -11.38 -10.18 -25.06
CA MET A 473 -11.48 -10.83 -23.74
C MET A 473 -10.17 -11.46 -23.30
N LEU A 474 -9.45 -12.13 -24.19
CA LEU A 474 -8.12 -12.69 -23.94
C LEU A 474 -7.13 -11.58 -23.55
N GLU A 475 -7.08 -10.50 -24.33
CA GLU A 475 -6.24 -9.34 -24.04
C GLU A 475 -6.61 -8.67 -22.69
N THR A 476 -7.90 -8.59 -22.39
CA THR A 476 -8.34 -8.08 -21.07
C THR A 476 -7.75 -8.93 -19.93
N LEU A 477 -7.87 -10.26 -20.02
CA LEU A 477 -7.34 -11.16 -19.00
C LEU A 477 -5.81 -11.09 -18.91
N ARG A 478 -5.11 -10.97 -20.04
CA ARG A 478 -3.64 -10.82 -20.09
C ARG A 478 -3.20 -9.50 -19.46
N ILE A 479 -3.75 -8.38 -19.91
CA ILE A 479 -3.39 -7.04 -19.42
C ILE A 479 -3.72 -6.89 -17.93
N VAL A 480 -4.91 -7.32 -17.53
CA VAL A 480 -5.33 -7.32 -16.11
C VAL A 480 -4.44 -8.24 -15.28
N GLY A 481 -4.12 -9.45 -15.78
CA GLY A 481 -3.22 -10.38 -15.10
C GLY A 481 -1.84 -9.76 -14.84
N ILE A 482 -1.25 -9.08 -15.82
CA ILE A 482 0.01 -8.36 -15.67
C ILE A 482 -0.11 -7.27 -14.59
N MET A 483 -1.15 -6.45 -14.62
CA MET A 483 -1.32 -5.33 -13.69
C MET A 483 -1.74 -5.76 -12.28
N LEU A 484 -2.30 -6.95 -12.09
CA LEU A 484 -2.65 -7.47 -10.77
C LEU A 484 -1.46 -8.08 -10.01
N GLN A 485 -0.31 -8.34 -10.64
CA GLN A 485 0.87 -8.93 -9.98
C GLN A 485 1.32 -8.18 -8.71
N PRO A 486 1.30 -6.84 -8.62
CA PRO A 486 1.64 -6.15 -7.37
C PRO A 486 0.68 -6.41 -6.22
N PHE A 487 -0.59 -6.65 -6.52
CA PHE A 487 -1.67 -6.81 -5.54
C PHE A 487 -1.82 -8.26 -5.09
N MET A 488 -1.86 -9.18 -6.05
CA MET A 488 -2.05 -10.62 -5.87
C MET A 488 -1.03 -11.39 -6.72
N PRO A 489 0.25 -11.44 -6.31
CA PRO A 489 1.33 -11.96 -7.16
C PRO A 489 1.12 -13.41 -7.59
N GLU A 490 0.63 -14.29 -6.71
CA GLU A 490 0.41 -15.71 -7.03
C GLU A 490 -0.81 -15.91 -7.92
N LYS A 491 -1.96 -15.29 -7.60
CA LYS A 491 -3.18 -15.40 -8.40
C LYS A 491 -3.06 -14.74 -9.77
N ALA A 492 -2.35 -13.63 -9.85
CA ALA A 492 -2.03 -12.99 -11.13
C ALA A 492 -1.09 -13.89 -11.96
N GLY A 493 -0.09 -14.51 -11.31
CA GLY A 493 0.78 -15.51 -11.94
C GLY A 493 -0.01 -16.70 -12.47
N GLU A 494 -0.90 -17.29 -11.66
CA GLU A 494 -1.78 -18.39 -12.08
C GLU A 494 -2.63 -18.02 -13.31
N LEU A 495 -3.21 -16.81 -13.33
CA LEU A 495 -3.98 -16.34 -14.49
C LEU A 495 -3.12 -16.23 -15.74
N LEU A 496 -1.92 -15.67 -15.63
CA LEU A 496 -0.98 -15.55 -16.75
C LEU A 496 -0.46 -16.92 -17.23
N ASP A 497 -0.27 -17.87 -16.31
CA ASP A 497 0.09 -19.26 -16.64
C ASP A 497 -1.06 -19.98 -17.37
N MET A 498 -2.32 -19.77 -16.95
CA MET A 498 -3.50 -20.30 -17.66
C MET A 498 -3.61 -19.75 -19.09
N LEU A 499 -3.17 -18.52 -19.31
CA LEU A 499 -3.08 -17.90 -20.63
C LEU A 499 -1.80 -18.31 -21.38
N GLN A 500 -0.88 -19.02 -20.75
CA GLN A 500 0.45 -19.37 -21.29
C GLN A 500 1.29 -18.14 -21.69
N VAL A 501 1.16 -17.04 -20.95
CA VAL A 501 2.01 -15.85 -21.13
C VAL A 501 3.41 -16.17 -20.62
N GLU A 502 4.42 -16.03 -21.47
CA GLU A 502 5.82 -16.25 -21.09
C GLU A 502 6.26 -15.34 -19.96
N GLN A 503 7.14 -15.81 -19.06
CA GLN A 503 7.63 -15.03 -17.93
C GLN A 503 8.27 -13.69 -18.35
N GLY A 504 9.01 -13.68 -19.47
CA GLY A 504 9.64 -12.49 -20.03
C GLY A 504 8.66 -11.48 -20.67
N LYS A 505 7.36 -11.80 -20.72
CA LYS A 505 6.29 -10.98 -21.31
C LYS A 505 5.27 -10.50 -20.27
N ARG A 506 5.68 -10.39 -18.99
CA ARG A 506 4.80 -10.03 -17.88
C ARG A 506 5.15 -8.69 -17.24
N MET A 507 5.84 -7.81 -17.98
CA MET A 507 6.20 -6.48 -17.52
C MET A 507 5.16 -5.45 -17.96
N PHE A 508 5.19 -4.27 -17.37
CA PHE A 508 4.25 -3.18 -17.68
C PHE A 508 4.25 -2.80 -19.17
N GLN A 509 5.39 -2.80 -19.82
CA GLN A 509 5.49 -2.54 -21.26
C GLN A 509 4.72 -3.55 -22.10
N ASP A 510 4.52 -4.77 -21.60
CA ASP A 510 3.81 -5.83 -22.28
C ASP A 510 2.27 -5.71 -22.14
N THR A 511 1.78 -4.70 -21.41
CA THR A 511 0.34 -4.41 -21.28
C THR A 511 -0.25 -3.70 -22.52
N GLN A 512 0.56 -3.38 -23.52
CA GLN A 512 0.05 -2.81 -24.77
C GLN A 512 -0.86 -3.82 -25.49
N LEU A 513 -1.96 -3.33 -25.99
CA LEU A 513 -2.91 -4.16 -26.75
C LEU A 513 -2.22 -4.74 -28.00
N CYS A 514 -2.43 -6.02 -28.27
CA CYS A 514 -1.78 -6.78 -29.37
C CYS A 514 -0.26 -6.90 -29.27
N SER A 515 0.41 -6.54 -28.18
CA SER A 515 1.88 -6.58 -28.08
C SER A 515 2.47 -8.00 -28.04
N ASP A 516 1.71 -8.99 -27.57
CA ASP A 516 2.18 -10.35 -27.43
C ASP A 516 1.49 -11.29 -28.42
N SER A 517 2.28 -11.90 -29.30
CA SER A 517 1.81 -12.91 -30.26
C SER A 517 2.07 -14.35 -29.78
N THR A 518 2.74 -14.54 -28.63
CA THR A 518 3.23 -15.86 -28.19
C THR A 518 2.28 -16.58 -27.25
N TYR A 519 1.52 -15.86 -26.40
CA TYR A 519 0.61 -16.50 -25.47
C TYR A 519 -0.50 -17.27 -26.18
N CYS A 520 -0.91 -18.39 -25.61
CA CYS A 520 -1.93 -19.26 -26.19
C CYS A 520 -2.76 -19.88 -25.06
N ALA A 521 -4.04 -19.58 -25.02
CA ALA A 521 -4.96 -20.34 -24.18
C ALA A 521 -5.28 -21.67 -24.88
N GLU A 522 -4.80 -22.79 -24.33
CA GLU A 522 -5.24 -24.11 -24.80
C GLU A 522 -6.60 -24.47 -24.18
N SER A 523 -7.55 -24.81 -25.01
CA SER A 523 -8.78 -25.48 -24.57
C SER A 523 -8.42 -26.91 -24.21
N GLY A 524 -8.17 -27.21 -22.95
CA GLY A 524 -7.78 -28.58 -22.56
C GLY A 524 -7.96 -28.84 -21.08
N ASP A 525 -8.35 -30.03 -20.82
CA ASP A 525 -8.37 -30.86 -19.61
C ASP A 525 -8.33 -30.21 -18.23
N LYS A 526 -9.43 -30.38 -17.48
CA LYS A 526 -9.66 -30.07 -16.09
C LYS A 526 -9.64 -28.58 -15.72
N VAL A 527 -10.82 -28.02 -15.65
CA VAL A 527 -11.12 -26.67 -15.16
C VAL A 527 -10.52 -26.49 -13.77
N LYS A 528 -9.35 -25.83 -13.67
CA LYS A 528 -8.85 -25.31 -12.41
C LYS A 528 -9.48 -23.93 -12.21
N LEU A 529 -10.39 -23.81 -11.25
CA LEU A 529 -10.97 -22.52 -10.91
C LEU A 529 -9.90 -21.60 -10.32
N LEU A 530 -9.69 -20.43 -10.92
CA LEU A 530 -8.76 -19.42 -10.39
C LEU A 530 -9.15 -18.96 -8.99
N PHE A 531 -10.46 -18.78 -8.78
CA PHE A 531 -11.06 -18.41 -7.49
C PHE A 531 -12.20 -19.41 -7.16
N PRO A 532 -11.90 -20.51 -6.46
CA PRO A 532 -12.90 -21.48 -6.05
C PRO A 532 -13.82 -20.88 -4.97
N PRO A 533 -15.05 -21.40 -4.77
CA PRO A 533 -15.89 -20.98 -3.65
C PRO A 533 -15.13 -21.09 -2.32
N LEU A 534 -15.28 -20.08 -1.46
CA LEU A 534 -14.70 -20.13 -0.12
C LEU A 534 -15.38 -21.26 0.67
N ALA A 535 -14.57 -22.19 1.20
CA ALA A 535 -15.08 -23.23 2.07
C ALA A 535 -15.45 -22.63 3.44
N ASN A 536 -16.65 -22.92 3.93
CA ASN A 536 -17.15 -22.62 5.29
C ASN A 536 -16.92 -21.16 5.74
N VAL A 537 -17.70 -20.25 5.19
CA VAL A 537 -17.63 -18.81 5.51
C VAL A 537 -18.81 -18.35 6.36
N ASP A 538 -19.40 -19.25 7.13
CA ASP A 538 -20.40 -18.92 8.15
C ASP A 538 -19.78 -18.37 9.43
#